data_9b62534e804c5b9f85e624694fc539e7
#
_entry.id   9b62534e804c5b9f85e624694fc539e7
#
_cell.length_a   1.000
_cell.length_b   1.000
_cell.length_c   1.000
_cell.angle_alpha   90.00
_cell.angle_beta   90.00
_cell.angle_gamma   90.00
#
_symmetry.space_group_name_H-M   'P 1'
#
loop_
_entity.id
_entity.type
_entity.pdbx_description
1 polymer ?
#
loop_
_entity_poly.entity_id
_entity_poly.type
_entity_poly.pdbx_seq_one_letter_code
_entity_poly.pdbx_strand_id
1 'polypeptide(L)'
;MSADQDSSERKADDTAPNSVSAPDIRTLQAELAGERDRYLRLAADFDNFRKRSARETERRAAAQKEAFIRDLLPVIDNLERALGSDVSTSPQQLRQGVQMTLQQLTQLLRLHGVEPEESVGRPFNPLYHEAVSVRHDPSQPDCVILETFQRGYRRGNEVFRPAKVVVNDLGDTGHTEDGNWPG
;
A
#
# COMPACT_ATOMS: atom_id res chain seq x y z
N MET A 1 34.71 -86.24 -43.79
CA MET A 1 33.80 -85.43 -44.62
C MET A 1 33.40 -84.21 -43.88
N SER A 2 34.06 -83.21 -44.24
CA SER A 2 33.61 -81.84 -44.64
C SER A 2 32.98 -81.05 -43.51
N ALA A 3 33.69 -80.11 -43.00
CA ALA A 3 33.68 -78.65 -43.31
C ALA A 3 32.45 -78.00 -42.74
N ASP A 4 32.41 -76.92 -42.07
CA ASP A 4 32.91 -75.61 -42.44
C ASP A 4 33.05 -74.69 -41.20
N GLN A 5 34.05 -73.88 -41.26
CA GLN A 5 34.32 -72.74 -40.39
C GLN A 5 33.37 -71.63 -40.74
N ASP A 6 32.81 -71.01 -39.77
CA ASP A 6 32.37 -69.63 -39.95
C ASP A 6 32.83 -68.74 -38.77
N SER A 7 33.82 -67.94 -39.11
CA SER A 7 34.42 -66.92 -38.26
C SER A 7 33.60 -65.64 -38.35
N SER A 8 32.76 -65.40 -37.37
CA SER A 8 32.05 -64.13 -37.24
C SER A 8 32.91 -63.13 -36.46
N GLU A 9 33.54 -62.24 -37.20
CA GLU A 9 34.22 -61.05 -36.74
C GLU A 9 33.32 -60.14 -35.92
N ARG A 10 33.58 -60.01 -34.63
CA ARG A 10 33.03 -58.94 -33.79
C ARG A 10 33.73 -57.66 -34.11
N LYS A 11 33.08 -56.80 -34.85
CA LYS A 11 33.46 -55.38 -35.04
C LYS A 11 33.33 -54.68 -33.72
N ALA A 12 34.45 -54.33 -33.09
CA ALA A 12 34.51 -53.43 -31.96
C ALA A 12 34.11 -52.04 -32.44
N ASP A 13 33.00 -51.56 -31.90
CA ASP A 13 32.56 -50.18 -32.08
C ASP A 13 33.40 -49.28 -31.14
N ASP A 14 34.47 -48.73 -31.73
CA ASP A 14 35.36 -47.79 -31.05
C ASP A 14 34.71 -46.41 -31.04
N THR A 15 33.79 -46.22 -30.08
CA THR A 15 33.22 -44.88 -29.79
C THR A 15 34.28 -44.10 -29.03
N ALA A 16 35.20 -43.48 -29.77
CA ALA A 16 36.13 -42.53 -29.20
C ALA A 16 35.41 -41.40 -28.45
N PRO A 17 35.85 -41.04 -27.23
CA PRO A 17 35.26 -39.89 -26.55
C PRO A 17 35.54 -38.65 -27.36
N ASN A 18 34.45 -37.88 -27.59
CA ASN A 18 34.45 -36.59 -28.30
C ASN A 18 35.53 -35.67 -27.66
N SER A 19 36.73 -35.67 -28.19
CA SER A 19 37.81 -34.82 -27.75
C SER A 19 37.50 -33.40 -28.24
N VAL A 20 37.00 -32.54 -27.38
CA VAL A 20 36.87 -31.11 -27.61
C VAL A 20 38.27 -30.59 -27.97
N SER A 21 38.45 -30.07 -29.16
CA SER A 21 39.76 -29.65 -29.66
C SER A 21 40.34 -28.47 -28.86
N ALA A 22 41.66 -28.38 -28.73
CA ALA A 22 42.32 -27.33 -27.97
C ALA A 22 41.97 -25.89 -28.45
N PRO A 23 41.73 -25.60 -29.75
CA PRO A 23 41.18 -24.33 -30.19
C PRO A 23 39.77 -24.04 -29.65
N ASP A 24 38.92 -25.05 -29.52
CA ASP A 24 37.56 -24.88 -28.99
C ASP A 24 37.57 -24.48 -27.51
N ILE A 25 38.49 -25.02 -26.74
CA ILE A 25 38.68 -24.69 -25.33
C ILE A 25 39.11 -23.22 -25.16
N ARG A 26 40.04 -22.76 -25.99
CA ARG A 26 40.49 -21.35 -25.96
C ARG A 26 39.37 -20.36 -26.32
N THR A 27 38.57 -20.71 -27.32
CA THR A 27 37.41 -19.91 -27.70
C THR A 27 36.39 -19.81 -26.55
N LEU A 28 36.05 -20.93 -25.95
CA LEU A 28 35.14 -20.98 -24.80
C LEU A 28 35.67 -20.20 -23.59
N GLN A 29 36.97 -20.24 -23.34
CA GLN A 29 37.61 -19.46 -22.29
C GLN A 29 37.53 -17.95 -22.55
N ALA A 30 37.74 -17.51 -23.81
CA ALA A 30 37.62 -16.11 -24.20
C ALA A 30 36.16 -15.62 -24.08
N GLU A 31 35.20 -16.43 -24.52
CA GLU A 31 33.78 -16.13 -24.36
C GLU A 31 33.37 -16.01 -22.87
N LEU A 32 33.82 -16.96 -22.04
CA LEU A 32 33.57 -16.92 -20.61
C LEU A 32 34.17 -15.68 -19.94
N ALA A 33 35.39 -15.28 -20.35
CA ALA A 33 36.01 -14.05 -19.85
C ALA A 33 35.19 -12.81 -20.26
N GLY A 34 34.75 -12.76 -21.53
CA GLY A 34 33.89 -11.69 -22.01
C GLY A 34 32.56 -11.60 -21.27
N GLU A 35 31.90 -12.73 -21.01
CA GLU A 35 30.65 -12.75 -20.24
C GLU A 35 30.86 -12.37 -18.76
N ARG A 36 31.97 -12.76 -18.14
CA ARG A 36 32.33 -12.31 -16.79
C ARG A 36 32.51 -10.81 -16.71
N ASP A 37 33.20 -10.21 -17.70
CA ASP A 37 33.38 -8.75 -17.76
C ASP A 37 32.04 -8.02 -17.94
N ARG A 38 31.15 -8.54 -18.79
CA ARG A 38 29.79 -8.01 -18.97
C ARG A 38 29.00 -8.09 -17.67
N TYR A 39 29.06 -9.26 -17.02
CA TYR A 39 28.39 -9.46 -15.73
C TYR A 39 28.88 -8.48 -14.65
N LEU A 40 30.21 -8.29 -14.53
CA LEU A 40 30.79 -7.38 -13.55
C LEU A 40 30.37 -5.92 -13.81
N ARG A 41 30.36 -5.49 -15.08
CA ARG A 41 29.85 -4.15 -15.45
C ARG A 41 28.38 -4.01 -15.11
N LEU A 42 27.55 -4.97 -15.50
CA LEU A 42 26.11 -4.94 -15.20
C LEU A 42 25.86 -4.91 -13.69
N ALA A 43 26.62 -5.69 -12.92
CA ALA A 43 26.52 -5.69 -11.46
C ALA A 43 26.86 -4.31 -10.85
N ALA A 44 27.93 -3.68 -11.34
CA ALA A 44 28.32 -2.32 -10.91
C ALA A 44 27.26 -1.28 -11.30
N ASP A 45 26.74 -1.34 -12.53
CA ASP A 45 25.68 -0.43 -13.02
C ASP A 45 24.40 -0.61 -12.22
N PHE A 46 24.03 -1.85 -11.90
CA PHE A 46 22.87 -2.15 -11.07
C PHE A 46 23.01 -1.61 -9.64
N ASP A 47 24.20 -1.76 -9.03
CA ASP A 47 24.46 -1.21 -7.70
C ASP A 47 24.41 0.33 -7.69
N ASN A 48 24.96 0.98 -8.72
CA ASN A 48 24.86 2.42 -8.92
C ASN A 48 23.41 2.87 -9.13
N PHE A 49 22.65 2.14 -9.95
CA PHE A 49 21.22 2.40 -10.16
C PHE A 49 20.44 2.27 -8.86
N ARG A 50 20.65 1.22 -8.09
CA ARG A 50 20.00 0.99 -6.81
C ARG A 50 20.26 2.12 -5.81
N LYS A 51 21.54 2.55 -5.68
CA LYS A 51 21.93 3.66 -4.80
C LYS A 51 21.30 4.98 -5.25
N ARG A 52 21.25 5.25 -6.56
CA ARG A 52 20.61 6.46 -7.10
C ARG A 52 19.11 6.44 -6.87
N SER A 53 18.44 5.32 -7.19
CA SER A 53 16.99 5.14 -6.98
C SER A 53 16.58 5.33 -5.52
N ALA A 54 17.33 4.75 -4.57
CA ALA A 54 17.10 4.95 -3.13
C ALA A 54 17.16 6.44 -2.75
N ARG A 55 18.22 7.14 -3.17
CA ARG A 55 18.37 8.60 -2.89
C ARG A 55 17.26 9.44 -3.53
N GLU A 56 16.83 9.08 -4.75
CA GLU A 56 15.72 9.77 -5.40
C GLU A 56 14.40 9.55 -4.67
N THR A 57 14.14 8.33 -4.18
CA THR A 57 12.96 8.01 -3.39
C THR A 57 12.94 8.80 -2.07
N GLU A 58 14.06 8.84 -1.36
CA GLU A 58 14.20 9.64 -0.13
C GLU A 58 13.98 11.13 -0.37
N ARG A 59 14.57 11.68 -1.44
CA ARG A 59 14.38 13.09 -1.82
C ARG A 59 12.94 13.40 -2.16
N ARG A 60 12.25 12.50 -2.91
CA ARG A 60 10.83 12.67 -3.24
C ARG A 60 9.96 12.64 -1.98
N ALA A 61 10.19 11.68 -1.08
CA ALA A 61 9.47 11.59 0.19
C ALA A 61 9.69 12.84 1.05
N ALA A 62 10.92 13.35 1.15
CA ALA A 62 11.23 14.59 1.87
C ALA A 62 10.52 15.80 1.25
N ALA A 63 10.54 15.93 -0.08
CA ALA A 63 9.88 17.03 -0.79
C ALA A 63 8.34 16.98 -0.62
N GLN A 64 7.73 15.79 -0.64
CA GLN A 64 6.30 15.64 -0.38
C GLN A 64 5.93 16.03 1.06
N LYS A 65 6.73 15.62 2.04
CA LYS A 65 6.55 16.03 3.45
C LYS A 65 6.65 17.54 3.61
N GLU A 66 7.63 18.14 2.95
CA GLU A 66 7.84 19.60 3.00
C GLU A 66 6.68 20.37 2.35
N ALA A 67 6.18 19.89 1.22
CA ALA A 67 5.00 20.45 0.57
C ALA A 67 3.77 20.37 1.49
N PHE A 68 3.51 19.22 2.10
CA PHE A 68 2.41 19.04 3.05
C PHE A 68 2.51 20.01 4.23
N ILE A 69 3.71 20.16 4.82
CA ILE A 69 3.94 21.11 5.91
C ILE A 69 3.64 22.55 5.45
N ARG A 70 4.11 22.93 4.27
CA ARG A 70 3.84 24.27 3.70
C ARG A 70 2.35 24.54 3.50
N ASP A 71 1.62 23.55 3.02
CA ASP A 71 0.17 23.64 2.82
C ASP A 71 -0.60 23.67 4.15
N LEU A 72 -0.01 23.16 5.25
CA LEU A 72 -0.61 23.20 6.59
C LEU A 72 -0.45 24.55 7.29
N LEU A 73 0.62 25.32 7.00
CA LEU A 73 0.90 26.59 7.68
C LEU A 73 -0.28 27.58 7.62
N PRO A 74 -0.97 27.80 6.48
CA PRO A 74 -2.13 28.70 6.44
C PRO A 74 -3.28 28.30 7.36
N VAL A 75 -3.42 27.00 7.68
CA VAL A 75 -4.43 26.51 8.63
C VAL A 75 -4.06 26.94 10.04
N ILE A 76 -2.79 26.86 10.39
CA ILE A 76 -2.23 27.34 11.68
C ILE A 76 -2.42 28.84 11.80
N ASP A 77 -2.06 29.62 10.76
CA ASP A 77 -2.23 31.08 10.74
C ASP A 77 -3.68 31.50 10.99
N ASN A 78 -4.64 30.76 10.42
CA ASN A 78 -6.07 31.03 10.62
C ASN A 78 -6.54 30.71 12.05
N LEU A 79 -6.00 29.64 12.67
CA LEU A 79 -6.26 29.34 14.08
C LEU A 79 -5.68 30.40 15.00
N GLU A 80 -4.44 30.84 14.75
CA GLU A 80 -3.79 31.91 15.51
C GLU A 80 -4.59 33.21 15.40
N ARG A 81 -5.08 33.55 14.19
CA ARG A 81 -5.94 34.74 13.99
C ARG A 81 -7.25 34.62 14.75
N ALA A 82 -7.85 33.41 14.78
CA ALA A 82 -9.10 33.19 15.54
C ALA A 82 -8.87 33.32 17.06
N LEU A 83 -7.71 32.89 17.56
CA LEU A 83 -7.36 33.02 18.98
C LEU A 83 -6.96 34.46 19.36
N GLY A 84 -6.33 35.22 18.43
CA GLY A 84 -5.92 36.61 18.63
C GLY A 84 -7.05 37.63 18.42
N SER A 85 -8.27 37.20 18.05
CA SER A 85 -9.40 38.09 17.90
C SER A 85 -9.88 38.60 19.26
N ASP A 86 -10.10 39.92 19.33
CA ASP A 86 -10.48 40.63 20.58
C ASP A 86 -11.75 40.04 21.22
N VAL A 87 -11.89 40.29 22.53
CA VAL A 87 -13.03 39.89 23.39
C VAL A 87 -14.38 40.43 22.84
N SER A 88 -14.36 41.39 21.90
CA SER A 88 -15.52 41.91 21.20
C SER A 88 -16.05 41.01 20.07
N THR A 89 -15.34 39.96 19.68
CA THR A 89 -15.79 39.03 18.61
C THR A 89 -16.97 38.20 19.12
N SER A 90 -18.10 38.26 18.38
CA SER A 90 -19.28 37.51 18.78
C SER A 90 -19.02 35.97 18.72
N PRO A 91 -19.66 35.17 19.59
CA PRO A 91 -19.53 33.70 19.54
C PRO A 91 -19.84 33.10 18.18
N GLN A 92 -20.77 33.75 17.41
CA GLN A 92 -21.13 33.33 16.06
C GLN A 92 -19.96 33.53 15.07
N GLN A 93 -19.29 34.67 15.13
CA GLN A 93 -18.09 34.94 14.29
C GLN A 93 -16.94 34.00 14.59
N LEU A 94 -16.68 33.71 15.85
CA LEU A 94 -15.68 32.73 16.25
C LEU A 94 -16.03 31.33 15.70
N ARG A 95 -17.27 30.89 15.86
CA ARG A 95 -17.76 29.62 15.34
C ARG A 95 -17.59 29.54 13.82
N GLN A 96 -17.93 30.60 13.11
CA GLN A 96 -17.76 30.69 11.65
C GLN A 96 -16.29 30.56 11.25
N GLY A 97 -15.38 31.26 11.95
CA GLY A 97 -13.94 31.18 11.71
C GLY A 97 -13.38 29.76 11.89
N VAL A 98 -13.77 29.11 12.99
CA VAL A 98 -13.39 27.70 13.25
C VAL A 98 -13.94 26.77 12.19
N GLN A 99 -15.19 26.97 11.75
CA GLN A 99 -15.81 26.17 10.70
C GLN A 99 -15.09 26.33 9.35
N MET A 100 -14.70 27.53 8.98
CA MET A 100 -13.90 27.80 7.78
C MET A 100 -12.52 27.10 7.87
N THR A 101 -11.86 27.16 9.01
CA THR A 101 -10.57 26.49 9.23
C THR A 101 -10.70 24.97 9.13
N LEU A 102 -11.76 24.40 9.68
CA LEU A 102 -12.06 22.97 9.53
C LEU A 102 -12.29 22.57 8.07
N GLN A 103 -12.99 23.42 7.30
CA GLN A 103 -13.19 23.19 5.85
C GLN A 103 -11.87 23.22 5.10
N GLN A 104 -10.98 24.19 5.38
CA GLN A 104 -9.66 24.28 4.77
C GLN A 104 -8.81 23.04 5.09
N LEU A 105 -8.80 22.60 6.35
CA LEU A 105 -8.07 21.38 6.74
C LEU A 105 -8.62 20.14 6.03
N THR A 106 -9.94 20.04 5.90
CA THR A 106 -10.57 18.93 5.18
C THR A 106 -10.21 18.95 3.69
N GLN A 107 -10.16 20.14 3.09
CA GLN A 107 -9.75 20.32 1.70
C GLN A 107 -8.28 19.98 1.48
N LEU A 108 -7.41 20.38 2.42
CA LEU A 108 -5.99 20.00 2.40
C LEU A 108 -5.82 18.47 2.42
N LEU A 109 -6.54 17.77 3.29
CA LEU A 109 -6.53 16.30 3.32
C LEU A 109 -6.95 15.70 1.96
N ARG A 110 -7.99 16.24 1.33
CA ARG A 110 -8.44 15.81 0.00
C ARG A 110 -7.39 16.03 -1.10
N LEU A 111 -6.63 17.14 -1.06
CA LEU A 111 -5.52 17.39 -2.00
C LEU A 111 -4.43 16.31 -1.88
N HIS A 112 -4.26 15.73 -0.70
CA HIS A 112 -3.35 14.62 -0.45
C HIS A 112 -4.02 13.24 -0.61
N GLY A 113 -5.23 13.20 -1.20
CA GLY A 113 -5.98 11.98 -1.49
C GLY A 113 -6.64 11.34 -0.27
N VAL A 114 -6.69 12.05 0.87
CA VAL A 114 -7.33 11.57 2.10
C VAL A 114 -8.74 12.13 2.19
N GLU A 115 -9.73 11.25 2.22
CA GLU A 115 -11.14 11.61 2.28
C GLU A 115 -11.77 11.19 3.60
N PRO A 116 -12.68 12.02 4.14
CA PRO A 116 -13.48 11.60 5.28
C PRO A 116 -14.46 10.50 4.86
N GLU A 117 -14.64 9.50 5.70
CA GLU A 117 -15.66 8.46 5.51
C GLU A 117 -17.02 8.99 6.01
N GLU A 118 -18.00 8.97 5.12
CA GLU A 118 -19.40 9.31 5.45
C GLU A 118 -20.13 8.02 5.79
N SER A 119 -20.27 7.76 7.08
CA SER A 119 -20.74 6.48 7.58
C SER A 119 -22.22 6.46 7.95
N VAL A 120 -22.82 7.60 8.36
CA VAL A 120 -24.21 7.66 8.82
C VAL A 120 -25.18 7.25 7.71
N GLY A 121 -26.13 6.37 8.04
CA GLY A 121 -27.11 5.83 7.10
C GLY A 121 -26.59 4.70 6.20
N ARG A 122 -25.32 4.30 6.34
CA ARG A 122 -24.73 3.17 5.62
C ARG A 122 -24.72 1.91 6.48
N PRO A 123 -24.71 0.72 5.85
CA PRO A 123 -24.49 -0.53 6.56
C PRO A 123 -23.13 -0.52 7.26
N PHE A 124 -23.07 -1.12 8.43
CA PHE A 124 -21.82 -1.32 9.16
C PHE A 124 -20.87 -2.23 8.37
N ASN A 125 -19.61 -1.83 8.27
CA ASN A 125 -18.57 -2.61 7.63
C ASN A 125 -17.29 -2.58 8.50
N PRO A 126 -16.83 -3.73 9.04
CA PRO A 126 -15.67 -3.81 9.92
C PRO A 126 -14.37 -3.30 9.31
N LEU A 127 -14.24 -3.25 7.98
CA LEU A 127 -13.05 -2.72 7.30
C LEU A 127 -12.92 -1.19 7.46
N TYR A 128 -14.03 -0.48 7.60
CA TYR A 128 -14.09 0.99 7.62
C TYR A 128 -14.60 1.56 8.94
N HIS A 129 -15.27 0.73 9.73
CA HIS A 129 -16.02 1.16 10.92
C HIS A 129 -15.63 0.35 12.16
N GLU A 130 -15.60 1.03 13.28
CA GLU A 130 -15.44 0.46 14.63
C GLU A 130 -16.73 0.77 15.41
N ALA A 131 -17.51 -0.26 15.73
CA ALA A 131 -18.72 -0.08 16.55
C ALA A 131 -18.31 0.18 18.02
N VAL A 132 -18.59 1.37 18.51
CA VAL A 132 -18.30 1.75 19.91
C VAL A 132 -19.52 1.65 20.80
N SER A 133 -20.72 1.61 20.22
CA SER A 133 -21.99 1.45 20.92
C SER A 133 -23.05 0.91 19.96
N VAL A 134 -24.06 0.32 20.52
CA VAL A 134 -25.28 -0.08 19.82
C VAL A 134 -26.46 0.72 20.36
N ARG A 135 -27.45 0.98 19.51
CA ARG A 135 -28.71 1.63 19.88
C ARG A 135 -29.86 0.94 19.18
N HIS A 136 -30.95 0.78 19.81
CA HIS A 136 -32.17 0.24 19.24
C HIS A 136 -33.04 1.37 18.68
N ASP A 137 -33.21 1.42 17.34
CA ASP A 137 -34.12 2.34 16.65
C ASP A 137 -34.94 1.56 15.61
N PRO A 138 -36.20 1.25 15.92
CA PRO A 138 -37.05 0.45 15.03
C PRO A 138 -37.46 1.18 13.74
N SER A 139 -37.17 2.46 13.63
CA SER A 139 -37.42 3.25 12.40
C SER A 139 -36.30 3.11 11.36
N GLN A 140 -35.17 2.51 11.71
CA GLN A 140 -34.01 2.34 10.85
C GLN A 140 -33.72 0.85 10.63
N PRO A 141 -33.09 0.49 9.49
CA PRO A 141 -32.69 -0.90 9.23
C PRO A 141 -31.73 -1.41 10.29
N ASP A 142 -31.71 -2.74 10.50
CA ASP A 142 -30.73 -3.37 11.34
C ASP A 142 -29.32 -3.22 10.77
N CYS A 143 -28.30 -3.21 11.64
CA CYS A 143 -26.89 -3.05 11.30
C CYS A 143 -26.56 -1.77 10.51
N VAL A 144 -27.44 -0.77 10.49
CA VAL A 144 -27.16 0.54 9.91
C VAL A 144 -26.45 1.45 10.91
N ILE A 145 -25.59 2.33 10.43
CA ILE A 145 -24.89 3.31 11.27
C ILE A 145 -25.83 4.49 11.56
N LEU A 146 -26.18 4.67 12.82
CA LEU A 146 -27.06 5.73 13.30
C LEU A 146 -26.31 7.03 13.54
N GLU A 147 -25.08 6.95 14.04
CA GLU A 147 -24.30 8.12 14.44
C GLU A 147 -22.81 7.86 14.28
N THR A 148 -22.05 8.90 13.93
CA THR A 148 -20.60 8.86 13.90
C THR A 148 -20.03 9.62 15.09
N PHE A 149 -19.44 8.89 16.04
CA PHE A 149 -18.76 9.46 17.20
C PHE A 149 -17.43 10.09 16.83
N GLN A 150 -16.66 9.42 15.92
CA GLN A 150 -15.41 9.93 15.38
C GLN A 150 -15.32 9.60 13.89
N ARG A 151 -15.09 10.62 13.07
CA ARG A 151 -14.98 10.43 11.60
C ARG A 151 -13.81 9.53 11.26
N GLY A 152 -14.05 8.59 10.34
CA GLY A 152 -13.01 7.83 9.65
C GLY A 152 -12.34 8.64 8.55
N TYR A 153 -11.16 8.19 8.15
CA TYR A 153 -10.44 8.75 7.00
C TYR A 153 -9.77 7.64 6.21
N ARG A 154 -9.82 7.74 4.86
CA ARG A 154 -9.25 6.75 3.93
C ARG A 154 -8.56 7.42 2.75
N ARG A 155 -7.68 6.68 2.09
CA ARG A 155 -7.07 7.05 0.82
C ARG A 155 -7.26 5.89 -0.16
N GLY A 156 -8.18 6.04 -1.09
CA GLY A 156 -8.61 4.91 -1.92
C GLY A 156 -9.14 3.75 -1.05
N ASN A 157 -8.46 2.61 -1.10
CA ASN A 157 -8.80 1.42 -0.30
C ASN A 157 -8.01 1.33 1.04
N GLU A 158 -7.05 2.23 1.26
CA GLU A 158 -6.26 2.26 2.49
C GLU A 158 -7.00 3.06 3.57
N VAL A 159 -7.29 2.43 4.70
CA VAL A 159 -7.95 3.06 5.85
C VAL A 159 -6.89 3.60 6.79
N PHE A 160 -6.81 4.94 6.93
CA PHE A 160 -5.93 5.57 7.92
C PHE A 160 -6.47 5.47 9.35
N ARG A 161 -7.77 5.59 9.46
CA ARG A 161 -8.49 5.48 10.73
C ARG A 161 -9.93 5.06 10.45
N PRO A 162 -10.42 3.96 11.01
CA PRO A 162 -11.83 3.61 10.93
C PRO A 162 -12.71 4.67 11.61
N ALA A 163 -13.94 4.81 11.15
CA ALA A 163 -14.92 5.64 11.81
C ALA A 163 -15.44 4.95 13.07
N LYS A 164 -15.48 5.64 14.22
CA LYS A 164 -16.15 5.13 15.40
C LYS A 164 -17.62 5.48 15.32
N VAL A 165 -18.45 4.45 15.36
CA VAL A 165 -19.86 4.58 15.02
C VAL A 165 -20.77 3.94 16.07
N VAL A 166 -22.03 4.39 16.10
CA VAL A 166 -23.14 3.77 16.80
C VAL A 166 -23.95 3.00 15.76
N VAL A 167 -24.14 1.70 15.98
CA VAL A 167 -24.83 0.79 15.06
C VAL A 167 -26.23 0.51 15.56
N ASN A 168 -27.19 0.42 14.67
CA ASN A 168 -28.55 -0.02 15.01
C ASN A 168 -28.55 -1.52 15.25
N ASP A 169 -29.13 -1.94 16.38
CA ASP A 169 -29.32 -3.34 16.75
C ASP A 169 -30.80 -3.55 17.10
N LEU A 170 -31.51 -4.25 16.25
CA LEU A 170 -32.93 -4.55 16.43
C LEU A 170 -33.17 -5.78 17.30
N GLY A 171 -32.13 -6.52 17.70
CA GLY A 171 -32.19 -7.60 18.67
C GLY A 171 -32.92 -8.87 18.20
N ASP A 172 -33.37 -8.93 16.93
CA ASP A 172 -34.22 -10.01 16.43
C ASP A 172 -33.58 -10.91 15.38
N THR A 173 -32.32 -10.79 15.13
CA THR A 173 -31.60 -11.69 14.23
C THR A 173 -30.52 -12.42 15.01
N GLY A 174 -30.86 -13.62 15.51
CA GLY A 174 -30.02 -14.73 15.98
C GLY A 174 -28.52 -14.56 16.07
N HIS A 175 -28.00 -13.47 16.63
CA HIS A 175 -26.60 -13.30 16.96
C HIS A 175 -26.34 -13.92 18.30
N THR A 176 -25.84 -15.14 18.28
CA THR A 176 -25.28 -15.85 19.43
C THR A 176 -24.25 -14.95 20.11
N GLU A 177 -24.22 -15.03 21.45
CA GLU A 177 -23.32 -14.32 22.39
C GLU A 177 -21.81 -14.51 22.11
N ASP A 178 -21.44 -15.13 20.99
CA ASP A 178 -20.07 -15.43 20.60
C ASP A 178 -19.49 -14.40 19.63
N GLY A 179 -19.55 -13.12 19.91
CA GLY A 179 -18.71 -12.04 19.33
C GLY A 179 -18.25 -12.13 17.85
N ASN A 180 -18.83 -13.02 17.06
CA ASN A 180 -18.42 -13.30 15.67
C ASN A 180 -19.38 -12.63 14.68
N TRP A 181 -19.03 -11.40 14.24
CA TRP A 181 -19.70 -10.73 13.14
C TRP A 181 -19.38 -11.44 11.81
N PRO A 182 -20.34 -11.64 10.90
CA PRO A 182 -20.06 -12.21 9.59
C PRO A 182 -19.12 -11.31 8.80
N GLY A 183 -17.97 -11.84 8.43
CA GLY A 183 -16.94 -11.21 7.59
C GLY A 183 -17.32 -11.13 6.11
#